data_61a5ecefa2f32fc84dcc40f2d0adf11a
#
_entry.id   61a5ecefa2f32fc84dcc40f2d0adf11a
#
_cell.length_a   1.000
_cell.length_b   1.000
_cell.length_c   1.000
_cell.angle_alpha   90.00
_cell.angle_beta   90.00
_cell.angle_gamma   90.00
#
_symmetry.space_group_name_H-M   'P 1'
#
loop_
_entity.id
_entity.type
_entity.pdbx_description
1 polymer ?
#
loop_
_entity_poly.entity_id
_entity_poly.type
_entity_poly.pdbx_seq_one_letter_code
_entity_poly.pdbx_strand_id
1 'polypeptide(L)'
;MTATTPSSRIGQLDAVRGMAILGILLMNIFAFALPQAAYLNPYYTNKTPDSEAYLWGIFNVLFQGKVLAIFSILFGATLALLQPRSLRWNRCRLLVLALFGVIHGVGFWDGDILLAYALTGLLVTYLLNQYEDGFLLKIALSIYLIGLVILLVLGSSVDPSGFWQTSDEQLAFEYAIHTSGGMDGVLYRASEMLKMVEMLVIQYGWQLAALMVIGALLMKNGWLRGQFSTQHYRKIAYIFILPSILVQIVSLYMQSQFNWSYFSTSIIGYIINELVIPFQSLGYIALVYGFWTTVANSKVALGLQYVGRMALSNYILQTLICTVLFYQFGYFGQFTRVELLVLVPIIWGANLLFSYYWLMFFRQGPLEWCWRKLTRKLIGR
;
A
#
# COMPACT_ATOMS: atom_id res chain seq x y z
N MET A 1 25.48 -9.71 32.40
CA MET A 1 24.32 -10.02 31.54
C MET A 1 23.21 -9.03 31.92
N THR A 2 23.13 -7.88 31.27
CA THR A 2 22.07 -6.90 31.47
C THR A 2 20.85 -7.34 30.69
N ALA A 3 19.79 -7.69 31.40
CA ALA A 3 18.49 -8.01 30.82
C ALA A 3 17.99 -6.78 30.06
N THR A 4 18.00 -6.85 28.74
CA THR A 4 17.32 -5.87 27.88
C THR A 4 15.83 -5.97 28.17
N THR A 5 15.29 -4.96 28.85
CA THR A 5 13.85 -4.75 28.99
C THR A 5 13.19 -4.87 27.61
N PRO A 6 12.08 -5.62 27.47
CA PRO A 6 11.34 -5.68 26.20
C PRO A 6 10.93 -4.25 25.86
N SER A 7 11.35 -3.75 24.69
CA SER A 7 10.91 -2.44 24.21
C SER A 7 9.38 -2.43 24.25
N SER A 8 8.80 -1.53 25.03
CA SER A 8 7.34 -1.37 25.11
C SER A 8 6.82 -1.15 23.69
N ARG A 9 5.84 -1.97 23.30
CA ARG A 9 5.20 -1.84 21.97
C ARG A 9 4.55 -0.48 21.84
N ILE A 10 4.71 0.15 20.69
CA ILE A 10 4.10 1.44 20.36
C ILE A 10 2.70 1.14 19.80
N GLY A 11 1.66 1.23 20.65
CA GLY A 11 0.29 0.91 20.26
C GLY A 11 -0.25 1.74 19.09
N GLN A 12 0.12 3.02 19.03
CA GLN A 12 -0.21 3.91 17.90
C GLN A 12 0.31 3.35 16.57
N LEU A 13 1.56 2.91 16.55
CA LEU A 13 2.21 2.39 15.35
C LEU A 13 1.52 1.10 14.86
N ASP A 14 1.16 0.22 15.79
CA ASP A 14 0.42 -1.01 15.44
C ASP A 14 -1.00 -0.68 14.95
N ALA A 15 -1.69 0.30 15.54
CA ALA A 15 -3.01 0.74 15.10
C ALA A 15 -2.97 1.37 13.69
N VAL A 16 -2.00 2.25 13.43
CA VAL A 16 -1.82 2.85 12.08
C VAL A 16 -1.49 1.77 11.05
N ARG A 17 -0.68 0.77 11.41
CA ARG A 17 -0.39 -0.37 10.53
C ARG A 17 -1.65 -1.19 10.24
N GLY A 18 -2.49 -1.44 11.25
CA GLY A 18 -3.78 -2.11 11.08
C GLY A 18 -4.74 -1.31 10.19
N MET A 19 -4.82 0.00 10.40
CA MET A 19 -5.59 0.90 9.53
C MET A 19 -5.09 0.84 8.09
N ALA A 20 -3.78 0.84 7.87
CA ALA A 20 -3.20 0.74 6.53
C ALA A 20 -3.53 -0.62 5.87
N ILE A 21 -3.41 -1.75 6.58
CA ILE A 21 -3.74 -3.07 6.04
C ILE A 21 -5.23 -3.18 5.68
N LEU A 22 -6.13 -2.71 6.53
CA LEU A 22 -7.55 -2.69 6.18
C LEU A 22 -7.84 -1.71 5.05
N GLY A 23 -7.19 -0.54 5.06
CA GLY A 23 -7.35 0.47 4.02
C GLY A 23 -6.85 0.05 2.64
N ILE A 24 -5.81 -0.81 2.55
CA ILE A 24 -5.33 -1.35 1.27
C ILE A 24 -6.46 -2.10 0.55
N LEU A 25 -7.32 -2.81 1.26
CA LEU A 25 -8.44 -3.53 0.65
C LEU A 25 -9.40 -2.60 -0.09
N LEU A 26 -9.60 -1.36 0.39
CA LEU A 26 -10.50 -0.39 -0.26
C LEU A 26 -10.12 -0.11 -1.72
N MET A 27 -8.83 -0.18 -2.04
CA MET A 27 -8.36 -0.02 -3.42
C MET A 27 -8.18 -1.36 -4.12
N ASN A 28 -7.64 -2.35 -3.41
CA ASN A 28 -7.32 -3.64 -3.99
C ASN A 28 -8.57 -4.45 -4.37
N ILE A 29 -9.72 -4.23 -3.71
CA ILE A 29 -10.95 -4.95 -4.07
C ILE A 29 -11.38 -4.64 -5.51
N PHE A 30 -11.14 -3.41 -5.99
CA PHE A 30 -11.37 -3.06 -7.39
C PHE A 30 -10.38 -3.75 -8.33
N ALA A 31 -9.11 -3.82 -7.93
CA ALA A 31 -8.07 -4.52 -8.71
C ALA A 31 -8.25 -6.05 -8.72
N PHE A 32 -8.89 -6.64 -7.70
CA PHE A 32 -9.26 -8.06 -7.70
C PHE A 32 -10.48 -8.37 -8.55
N ALA A 33 -11.45 -7.46 -8.60
CA ALA A 33 -12.80 -7.77 -9.08
C ALA A 33 -13.14 -7.18 -10.44
N LEU A 34 -12.41 -6.16 -10.88
CA LEU A 34 -12.72 -5.38 -12.08
C LEU A 34 -11.53 -5.37 -13.04
N PRO A 35 -11.76 -5.07 -14.33
CA PRO A 35 -10.68 -4.91 -15.31
C PRO A 35 -9.66 -3.87 -14.88
N GLN A 36 -8.42 -4.03 -15.31
CA GLN A 36 -7.32 -3.14 -14.97
C GLN A 36 -7.64 -1.65 -15.24
N ALA A 37 -8.32 -1.36 -16.35
CA ALA A 37 -8.75 -0.01 -16.69
C ALA A 37 -9.63 0.62 -15.60
N ALA A 38 -10.46 -0.15 -14.90
CA ALA A 38 -11.34 0.34 -13.83
C ALA A 38 -10.59 0.96 -12.64
N TYR A 39 -9.34 0.56 -12.41
CA TYR A 39 -8.52 1.16 -11.37
C TYR A 39 -8.06 2.58 -11.73
N LEU A 40 -7.77 2.82 -13.02
CA LEU A 40 -7.18 4.06 -13.52
C LEU A 40 -8.23 5.05 -14.06
N ASN A 41 -9.29 4.55 -14.70
CA ASN A 41 -10.27 5.34 -15.44
C ASN A 41 -11.64 5.29 -14.73
N PRO A 42 -12.23 6.45 -14.35
CA PRO A 42 -13.58 6.49 -13.80
C PRO A 42 -14.63 5.92 -14.77
N TYR A 43 -14.45 6.13 -16.08
CA TYR A 43 -15.31 5.65 -17.16
C TYR A 43 -14.61 4.59 -18.01
N TYR A 44 -14.20 3.49 -17.37
CA TYR A 44 -13.42 2.40 -18.00
C TYR A 44 -14.18 1.61 -19.06
N THR A 45 -15.51 1.74 -19.12
CA THR A 45 -16.36 1.26 -20.22
C THR A 45 -17.34 2.36 -20.64
N ASN A 46 -17.84 2.30 -21.88
CA ASN A 46 -18.86 3.22 -22.36
C ASN A 46 -20.22 3.10 -21.64
N LYS A 47 -20.37 2.08 -20.77
CA LYS A 47 -21.59 1.79 -19.99
C LYS A 47 -21.42 2.16 -18.51
N THR A 48 -20.27 2.71 -18.11
CA THR A 48 -20.02 3.05 -16.70
C THR A 48 -20.91 4.23 -16.28
N PRO A 49 -21.79 4.07 -15.27
CA PRO A 49 -22.67 5.14 -14.83
C PRO A 49 -21.92 6.21 -14.03
N ASP A 50 -22.44 7.44 -14.00
CA ASP A 50 -21.84 8.58 -13.26
C ASP A 50 -21.65 8.27 -11.77
N SER A 51 -22.54 7.52 -11.15
CA SER A 51 -22.42 7.12 -9.74
C SER A 51 -21.13 6.35 -9.44
N GLU A 52 -20.68 5.51 -10.37
CA GLU A 52 -19.41 4.80 -10.27
C GLU A 52 -18.20 5.69 -10.47
N ALA A 53 -18.30 6.67 -11.39
CA ALA A 53 -17.26 7.66 -11.59
C ALA A 53 -17.11 8.59 -10.36
N TYR A 54 -18.22 9.01 -9.75
CA TYR A 54 -18.19 9.77 -8.50
C TYR A 54 -17.54 8.96 -7.36
N LEU A 55 -17.90 7.68 -7.24
CA LEU A 55 -17.29 6.82 -6.24
C LEU A 55 -15.79 6.66 -6.46
N TRP A 56 -15.35 6.44 -7.71
CA TRP A 56 -13.94 6.41 -8.07
C TRP A 56 -13.24 7.71 -7.64
N GLY A 57 -13.85 8.87 -7.90
CA GLY A 57 -13.33 10.18 -7.48
C GLY A 57 -13.15 10.29 -5.96
N ILE A 58 -14.14 9.86 -5.17
CA ILE A 58 -14.06 9.83 -3.69
C ILE A 58 -12.87 8.95 -3.25
N PHE A 59 -12.73 7.77 -3.83
CA PHE A 59 -11.65 6.84 -3.50
C PHE A 59 -10.28 7.37 -3.92
N ASN A 60 -10.22 8.03 -5.08
CA ASN A 60 -9.01 8.71 -5.54
C ASN A 60 -8.54 9.76 -4.52
N VAL A 61 -9.44 10.65 -4.08
CA VAL A 61 -9.13 11.71 -3.12
C VAL A 61 -8.73 11.15 -1.75
N LEU A 62 -9.41 10.14 -1.25
CA LEU A 62 -9.24 9.71 0.14
C LEU A 62 -8.24 8.58 0.32
N PHE A 63 -8.11 7.66 -0.64
CA PHE A 63 -7.40 6.40 -0.41
C PHE A 63 -6.30 6.09 -1.43
N GLN A 64 -6.50 6.37 -2.71
CA GLN A 64 -5.56 5.97 -3.77
C GLN A 64 -4.15 6.52 -3.55
N GLY A 65 -3.18 5.63 -3.37
CA GLY A 65 -1.78 5.96 -3.07
C GLY A 65 -1.50 6.28 -1.59
N LYS A 66 -2.45 6.90 -0.86
CA LYS A 66 -2.24 7.36 0.53
C LYS A 66 -2.04 6.21 1.49
N VAL A 67 -2.84 5.15 1.35
CA VAL A 67 -2.74 3.97 2.22
C VAL A 67 -1.43 3.22 1.98
N LEU A 68 -1.03 3.08 0.73
CA LEU A 68 0.26 2.51 0.35
C LEU A 68 1.43 3.35 0.88
N ALA A 69 1.32 4.68 0.82
CA ALA A 69 2.30 5.61 1.36
C ALA A 69 2.42 5.51 2.89
N ILE A 70 1.31 5.39 3.63
CA ILE A 70 1.32 5.12 5.07
C ILE A 70 2.10 3.82 5.33
N PHE A 71 1.81 2.76 4.58
CA PHE A 71 2.50 1.50 4.75
C PHE A 71 4.01 1.61 4.46
N SER A 72 4.40 2.38 3.43
CA SER A 72 5.81 2.67 3.09
C SER A 72 6.53 3.43 4.21
N ILE A 73 5.90 4.46 4.78
CA ILE A 73 6.42 5.21 5.92
C ILE A 73 6.64 4.27 7.12
N LEU A 74 5.67 3.41 7.44
CA LEU A 74 5.77 2.45 8.54
C LEU A 74 6.80 1.35 8.29
N PHE A 75 6.98 0.95 7.03
CA PHE A 75 8.02 0.00 6.65
C PHE A 75 9.41 0.60 6.86
N GLY A 76 9.63 1.82 6.41
CA GLY A 76 10.87 2.59 6.66
C GLY A 76 11.15 2.80 8.15
N ALA A 77 10.12 3.14 8.93
CA ALA A 77 10.21 3.19 10.38
C ALA A 77 10.68 1.86 10.99
N THR A 78 10.20 0.73 10.44
CA THR A 78 10.64 -0.61 10.87
C THR A 78 12.09 -0.86 10.49
N LEU A 79 12.55 -0.43 9.30
CA LEU A 79 13.97 -0.54 8.91
C LEU A 79 14.88 0.23 9.87
N ALA A 80 14.49 1.44 10.28
CA ALA A 80 15.24 2.22 11.28
C ALA A 80 15.28 1.53 12.65
N LEU A 81 14.19 0.95 13.12
CA LEU A 81 14.16 0.18 14.37
C LEU A 81 15.06 -1.06 14.34
N LEU A 82 15.26 -1.63 13.14
CA LEU A 82 16.09 -2.81 12.96
C LEU A 82 17.55 -2.48 12.58
N GLN A 83 17.87 -1.21 12.34
CA GLN A 83 19.24 -0.77 11.99
C GLN A 83 20.31 -1.21 13.01
N PRO A 84 20.05 -1.27 14.35
CA PRO A 84 21.03 -1.80 15.30
C PRO A 84 21.35 -3.29 15.14
N ARG A 85 20.56 -4.04 14.38
CA ARG A 85 20.86 -5.44 14.05
C ARG A 85 21.88 -5.50 12.92
N SER A 86 22.53 -6.69 12.76
CA SER A 86 23.52 -6.86 11.70
C SER A 86 22.89 -6.62 10.31
N LEU A 87 23.65 -6.01 9.41
CA LEU A 87 23.23 -5.76 8.02
C LEU A 87 22.83 -7.09 7.32
N ARG A 88 23.58 -8.18 7.62
CA ARG A 88 23.26 -9.53 7.13
C ARG A 88 21.84 -9.96 7.56
N TRP A 89 21.46 -9.72 8.82
CA TRP A 89 20.12 -10.05 9.31
C TRP A 89 19.02 -9.28 8.56
N ASN A 90 19.23 -7.98 8.38
CA ASN A 90 18.26 -7.12 7.68
C ASN A 90 18.12 -7.53 6.21
N ARG A 91 19.23 -7.82 5.52
CA ARG A 91 19.22 -8.32 4.13
C ARG A 91 18.49 -9.67 4.02
N CYS A 92 18.83 -10.66 4.85
CA CYS A 92 18.17 -11.96 4.84
C CYS A 92 16.65 -11.84 5.11
N ARG A 93 16.26 -10.94 6.01
CA ARG A 93 14.84 -10.68 6.29
C ARG A 93 14.10 -10.13 5.07
N LEU A 94 14.71 -9.23 4.32
CA LEU A 94 14.14 -8.67 3.10
C LEU A 94 14.13 -9.68 1.95
N LEU A 95 15.16 -10.52 1.82
CA LEU A 95 15.18 -11.62 0.83
C LEU A 95 14.07 -12.65 1.10
N VAL A 96 13.78 -12.99 2.36
CA VAL A 96 12.64 -13.85 2.68
C VAL A 96 11.32 -13.16 2.33
N LEU A 97 11.21 -11.84 2.53
CA LEU A 97 10.03 -11.09 2.12
C LEU A 97 9.89 -11.07 0.58
N ALA A 98 10.99 -10.93 -0.15
CA ALA A 98 10.99 -11.03 -1.61
C ALA A 98 10.51 -12.41 -2.08
N LEU A 99 10.96 -13.49 -1.43
CA LEU A 99 10.47 -14.84 -1.71
C LEU A 99 8.97 -14.96 -1.47
N PHE A 100 8.46 -14.38 -0.37
CA PHE A 100 7.01 -14.36 -0.13
C PHE A 100 6.28 -13.56 -1.21
N GLY A 101 6.84 -12.44 -1.67
CA GLY A 101 6.30 -11.64 -2.77
C GLY A 101 6.24 -12.43 -4.09
N VAL A 102 7.31 -13.15 -4.43
CA VAL A 102 7.31 -14.01 -5.64
C VAL A 102 6.26 -15.10 -5.53
N ILE A 103 6.17 -15.81 -4.40
CA ILE A 103 5.15 -16.86 -4.20
C ILE A 103 3.75 -16.26 -4.26
N HIS A 104 3.54 -15.10 -3.64
CA HIS A 104 2.24 -14.43 -3.64
C HIS A 104 1.85 -13.91 -5.03
N GLY A 105 2.76 -13.18 -5.69
CA GLY A 105 2.49 -12.58 -6.99
C GLY A 105 2.26 -13.59 -8.09
N VAL A 106 3.11 -14.61 -8.21
CA VAL A 106 2.98 -15.66 -9.23
C VAL A 106 1.89 -16.67 -8.86
N GLY A 107 1.79 -17.03 -7.57
CA GLY A 107 0.89 -18.08 -7.11
C GLY A 107 -0.57 -17.64 -6.96
N PHE A 108 -0.81 -16.40 -6.53
CA PHE A 108 -2.15 -15.99 -6.12
C PHE A 108 -2.66 -14.75 -6.86
N TRP A 109 -1.89 -13.64 -6.91
CA TRP A 109 -2.38 -12.37 -7.41
C TRP A 109 -1.24 -11.46 -7.91
N ASP A 110 -1.33 -11.02 -9.15
CA ASP A 110 -0.37 -10.17 -9.85
C ASP A 110 -0.18 -8.76 -9.23
N GLY A 111 -1.16 -8.27 -8.45
CA GLY A 111 -1.04 -7.02 -7.69
C GLY A 111 -0.19 -7.12 -6.41
N ASP A 112 0.85 -8.00 -6.38
CA ASP A 112 1.75 -8.13 -5.23
C ASP A 112 2.52 -6.84 -4.94
N ILE A 113 2.60 -6.48 -3.65
CA ILE A 113 3.42 -5.36 -3.18
C ILE A 113 4.65 -5.83 -2.37
N LEU A 114 4.69 -7.09 -1.94
CA LEU A 114 5.73 -7.58 -1.02
C LEU A 114 7.10 -7.61 -1.69
N LEU A 115 7.18 -8.02 -2.96
CA LEU A 115 8.42 -8.02 -3.73
C LEU A 115 8.92 -6.60 -3.92
N ALA A 116 8.05 -5.66 -4.29
CA ALA A 116 8.36 -4.25 -4.44
C ALA A 116 8.94 -3.65 -3.14
N TYR A 117 8.29 -3.93 -2.01
CA TYR A 117 8.75 -3.47 -0.69
C TYR A 117 10.07 -4.12 -0.26
N ALA A 118 10.28 -5.37 -0.61
CA ALA A 118 11.53 -6.07 -0.29
C ALA A 118 12.71 -5.49 -1.08
N LEU A 119 12.57 -5.30 -2.40
CA LEU A 119 13.61 -4.75 -3.27
C LEU A 119 13.93 -3.29 -2.89
N THR A 120 12.92 -2.46 -2.76
CA THR A 120 13.08 -1.06 -2.32
C THR A 120 13.65 -0.99 -0.90
N GLY A 121 13.22 -1.87 -0.01
CA GLY A 121 13.74 -1.98 1.35
C GLY A 121 15.22 -2.35 1.41
N LEU A 122 15.73 -3.16 0.48
CA LEU A 122 17.17 -3.44 0.35
C LEU A 122 17.95 -2.17 0.01
N LEU A 123 17.47 -1.39 -0.96
CA LEU A 123 18.06 -0.09 -1.32
C LEU A 123 18.04 0.86 -0.13
N VAL A 124 16.89 1.04 0.52
CA VAL A 124 16.75 1.94 1.68
C VAL A 124 17.61 1.48 2.85
N THR A 125 17.71 0.17 3.10
CA THR A 125 18.62 -0.38 4.13
C THR A 125 20.07 -0.02 3.82
N TYR A 126 20.49 -0.06 2.56
CA TYR A 126 21.82 0.39 2.15
C TYR A 126 22.00 1.89 2.42
N LEU A 127 21.07 2.73 1.97
CA LEU A 127 21.14 4.18 2.15
C LEU A 127 21.21 4.57 3.65
N LEU A 128 20.37 3.97 4.51
CA LEU A 128 20.35 4.23 5.95
C LEU A 128 21.67 3.89 6.66
N ASN A 129 22.49 3.01 6.09
CA ASN A 129 23.78 2.64 6.67
C ASN A 129 24.96 3.43 6.10
N GLN A 130 24.76 4.16 4.99
CA GLN A 130 25.85 4.90 4.31
C GLN A 130 25.80 6.40 4.59
N TYR A 131 24.61 6.97 4.82
CA TYR A 131 24.44 8.42 4.83
C TYR A 131 23.82 8.92 6.13
N GLU A 132 24.15 10.15 6.48
CA GLU A 132 23.57 10.86 7.61
C GLU A 132 22.14 11.35 7.33
N ASP A 133 21.37 11.58 8.39
CA ASP A 133 19.94 11.87 8.30
C ASP A 133 19.61 13.12 7.45
N GLY A 134 20.44 14.18 7.53
CA GLY A 134 20.23 15.37 6.70
C GLY A 134 20.46 15.14 5.21
N PHE A 135 21.41 14.27 4.85
CA PHE A 135 21.67 13.90 3.47
C PHE A 135 20.62 12.90 2.96
N LEU A 136 20.16 11.97 3.79
CA LEU A 136 19.06 11.06 3.48
C LEU A 136 17.78 11.81 3.12
N LEU A 137 17.45 12.91 3.84
CA LEU A 137 16.29 13.72 3.49
C LEU A 137 16.44 14.36 2.10
N LYS A 138 17.63 14.87 1.77
CA LYS A 138 17.90 15.41 0.42
C LYS A 138 17.77 14.35 -0.65
N ILE A 139 18.31 13.14 -0.43
CA ILE A 139 18.13 12.00 -1.36
C ILE A 139 16.64 11.71 -1.55
N ALA A 140 15.88 11.56 -0.46
CA ALA A 140 14.46 11.23 -0.54
C ALA A 140 13.65 12.28 -1.34
N LEU A 141 13.87 13.57 -1.07
CA LEU A 141 13.22 14.64 -1.81
C LEU A 141 13.63 14.66 -3.29
N SER A 142 14.94 14.49 -3.57
CA SER A 142 15.44 14.50 -4.94
C SER A 142 14.90 13.35 -5.77
N ILE A 143 14.94 12.10 -5.25
CA ILE A 143 14.42 10.94 -5.99
C ILE A 143 12.91 11.04 -6.19
N TYR A 144 12.17 11.61 -5.22
CA TYR A 144 10.74 11.82 -5.37
C TYR A 144 10.43 12.81 -6.50
N LEU A 145 11.10 13.97 -6.52
CA LEU A 145 10.91 14.98 -7.57
C LEU A 145 11.36 14.49 -8.95
N ILE A 146 12.51 13.81 -9.03
CA ILE A 146 12.99 13.22 -10.28
C ILE A 146 11.99 12.19 -10.80
N GLY A 147 11.44 11.36 -9.91
CA GLY A 147 10.41 10.39 -10.26
C GLY A 147 9.14 11.03 -10.83
N LEU A 148 8.69 12.17 -10.30
CA LEU A 148 7.57 12.90 -10.88
C LEU A 148 7.86 13.40 -12.31
N VAL A 149 9.10 13.85 -12.57
CA VAL A 149 9.52 14.25 -13.91
C VAL A 149 9.56 13.04 -14.86
N ILE A 150 10.09 11.91 -14.40
CA ILE A 150 10.10 10.66 -15.19
C ILE A 150 8.68 10.23 -15.52
N LEU A 151 7.77 10.27 -14.55
CA LEU A 151 6.36 9.94 -14.75
C LEU A 151 5.71 10.86 -15.79
N LEU A 152 5.96 12.17 -15.72
CA LEU A 152 5.43 13.12 -16.70
C LEU A 152 5.94 12.82 -18.11
N VAL A 153 7.24 12.65 -18.27
CA VAL A 153 7.87 12.47 -19.59
C VAL A 153 7.48 11.13 -20.20
N LEU A 154 7.68 10.03 -19.46
CA LEU A 154 7.38 8.68 -19.97
C LEU A 154 5.87 8.44 -20.09
N GLY A 155 5.09 8.85 -19.10
CA GLY A 155 3.64 8.70 -19.15
C GLY A 155 2.98 9.43 -20.30
N SER A 156 3.48 10.64 -20.65
CA SER A 156 2.97 11.40 -21.79
C SER A 156 3.30 10.77 -23.15
N SER A 157 4.27 9.85 -23.21
CA SER A 157 4.69 9.16 -24.43
C SER A 157 3.95 7.84 -24.67
N VAL A 158 3.09 7.40 -23.74
CA VAL A 158 2.35 6.14 -23.83
C VAL A 158 1.10 6.30 -24.69
N ASP A 159 0.86 5.38 -25.62
CA ASP A 159 -0.41 5.26 -26.33
C ASP A 159 -1.43 4.55 -25.43
N PRO A 160 -2.52 5.23 -25.03
CA PRO A 160 -3.50 4.67 -24.11
C PRO A 160 -4.56 3.78 -24.77
N SER A 161 -4.58 3.66 -26.10
CA SER A 161 -5.66 3.02 -26.86
C SER A 161 -5.90 1.56 -26.46
N GLY A 162 -4.87 0.86 -25.98
CA GLY A 162 -4.96 -0.55 -25.62
C GLY A 162 -5.38 -0.85 -24.17
N PHE A 163 -5.47 0.16 -23.27
CA PHE A 163 -5.71 -0.12 -21.84
C PHE A 163 -6.56 0.94 -21.12
N TRP A 164 -6.81 2.11 -21.72
CA TRP A 164 -7.55 3.19 -21.07
C TRP A 164 -9.04 2.90 -20.94
N GLN A 165 -9.61 2.28 -21.96
CA GLN A 165 -11.00 1.80 -21.96
C GLN A 165 -11.01 0.31 -22.25
N THR A 166 -11.78 -0.45 -21.48
CA THR A 166 -11.91 -1.90 -21.64
C THR A 166 -12.91 -2.20 -22.74
N SER A 167 -12.47 -2.89 -23.80
CA SER A 167 -13.37 -3.48 -24.81
C SER A 167 -13.99 -4.77 -24.28
N ASP A 168 -15.07 -5.24 -24.92
CA ASP A 168 -15.68 -6.53 -24.56
C ASP A 168 -14.70 -7.71 -24.77
N GLU A 169 -13.78 -7.62 -25.74
CA GLU A 169 -12.72 -8.62 -25.97
C GLU A 169 -11.69 -8.61 -24.84
N GLN A 170 -11.25 -7.42 -24.39
CA GLN A 170 -10.32 -7.30 -23.26
C GLN A 170 -10.95 -7.79 -21.97
N LEU A 171 -12.22 -7.47 -21.72
CA LEU A 171 -12.94 -7.99 -20.57
C LEU A 171 -13.02 -9.51 -20.58
N ALA A 172 -13.34 -10.10 -21.74
CA ALA A 172 -13.39 -11.56 -21.91
C ALA A 172 -12.01 -12.20 -21.69
N PHE A 173 -10.94 -11.55 -22.19
CA PHE A 173 -9.56 -12.02 -21.96
C PHE A 173 -9.17 -11.95 -20.48
N GLU A 174 -9.39 -10.81 -19.81
CA GLU A 174 -9.08 -10.66 -18.39
C GLU A 174 -9.90 -11.64 -17.53
N TYR A 175 -11.20 -11.83 -17.85
CA TYR A 175 -12.03 -12.83 -17.20
C TYR A 175 -11.44 -14.25 -17.37
N ALA A 176 -11.12 -14.64 -18.60
CA ALA A 176 -10.57 -15.96 -18.89
C ALA A 176 -9.26 -16.22 -18.14
N ILE A 177 -8.32 -15.25 -18.17
CA ILE A 177 -6.99 -15.44 -17.57
C ILE A 177 -7.03 -15.50 -16.03
N HIS A 178 -7.97 -14.79 -15.39
CA HIS A 178 -8.12 -14.81 -13.94
C HIS A 178 -8.93 -16.04 -13.46
N THR A 179 -9.91 -16.53 -14.25
CA THR A 179 -10.83 -17.57 -13.80
C THR A 179 -10.47 -18.99 -14.30
N SER A 180 -9.74 -19.12 -15.43
CA SER A 180 -9.37 -20.44 -15.99
C SER A 180 -8.42 -21.24 -15.10
N GLY A 181 -7.65 -20.57 -14.24
CA GLY A 181 -6.62 -21.23 -13.44
C GLY A 181 -5.51 -21.85 -14.30
N GLY A 182 -4.83 -22.87 -13.74
CA GLY A 182 -3.82 -23.63 -14.48
C GLY A 182 -2.52 -22.89 -14.79
N MET A 183 -1.75 -23.42 -15.75
CA MET A 183 -0.42 -22.90 -16.08
C MET A 183 -0.48 -21.54 -16.77
N ASP A 184 -1.48 -21.28 -17.60
CA ASP A 184 -1.63 -20.01 -18.33
C ASP A 184 -1.82 -18.83 -17.36
N GLY A 185 -2.65 -18.99 -16.33
CA GLY A 185 -2.79 -17.99 -15.28
C GLY A 185 -1.50 -17.78 -14.48
N VAL A 186 -0.70 -18.82 -14.24
CA VAL A 186 0.61 -18.70 -13.56
C VAL A 186 1.60 -17.95 -14.46
N LEU A 187 1.67 -18.28 -15.74
CA LEU A 187 2.57 -17.60 -16.69
C LEU A 187 2.18 -16.13 -16.89
N TYR A 188 0.88 -15.83 -16.95
CA TYR A 188 0.39 -14.47 -17.01
C TYR A 188 0.84 -13.67 -15.77
N ARG A 189 0.57 -14.16 -14.55
CA ARG A 189 1.01 -13.49 -13.32
C ARG A 189 2.53 -13.34 -13.22
N ALA A 190 3.28 -14.32 -13.71
CA ALA A 190 4.74 -14.20 -13.78
C ALA A 190 5.19 -13.09 -14.74
N SER A 191 4.52 -12.93 -15.90
CA SER A 191 4.80 -11.83 -16.83
C SER A 191 4.45 -10.46 -16.24
N GLU A 192 3.30 -10.35 -15.54
CA GLU A 192 2.90 -9.11 -14.84
C GLU A 192 3.88 -8.75 -13.71
N MET A 193 4.40 -9.75 -13.00
CA MET A 193 5.44 -9.52 -11.99
C MET A 193 6.73 -8.95 -12.60
N LEU A 194 7.15 -9.39 -13.80
CA LEU A 194 8.32 -8.81 -14.49
C LEU A 194 8.04 -7.35 -14.86
N LYS A 195 6.87 -7.04 -15.42
CA LYS A 195 6.45 -5.66 -15.70
C LYS A 195 6.42 -4.82 -14.44
N MET A 196 5.95 -5.37 -13.30
CA MET A 196 5.97 -4.68 -12.01
C MET A 196 7.40 -4.31 -11.59
N VAL A 197 8.38 -5.20 -11.78
CA VAL A 197 9.79 -4.90 -11.47
C VAL A 197 10.33 -3.78 -12.36
N GLU A 198 9.98 -3.75 -13.65
CA GLU A 198 10.31 -2.65 -14.55
C GLU A 198 9.66 -1.33 -14.07
N MET A 199 8.40 -1.37 -13.68
CA MET A 199 7.67 -0.21 -13.18
C MET A 199 8.20 0.32 -11.84
N LEU A 200 8.89 -0.50 -11.03
CA LEU A 200 9.60 0.00 -9.85
C LEU A 200 10.68 1.03 -10.22
N VAL A 201 11.36 0.85 -11.33
CA VAL A 201 12.39 1.79 -11.78
C VAL A 201 11.77 3.02 -12.43
N ILE A 202 10.71 2.83 -13.24
CA ILE A 202 10.12 3.88 -14.08
C ILE A 202 9.09 4.71 -13.32
N GLN A 203 8.24 4.10 -12.48
CA GLN A 203 7.05 4.74 -11.96
C GLN A 203 7.03 4.93 -10.44
N TYR A 204 7.01 3.88 -9.63
CA TYR A 204 6.67 4.01 -8.21
C TYR A 204 7.76 3.57 -7.21
N GLY A 205 8.84 2.97 -7.66
CA GLY A 205 9.91 2.54 -6.75
C GLY A 205 10.62 3.69 -6.06
N TRP A 206 10.78 4.83 -6.74
CA TRP A 206 11.32 6.05 -6.17
C TRP A 206 10.40 6.65 -5.10
N GLN A 207 9.07 6.59 -5.31
CA GLN A 207 8.08 7.00 -4.31
C GLN A 207 8.19 6.13 -3.05
N LEU A 208 8.20 4.80 -3.21
CA LEU A 208 8.36 3.87 -2.09
C LEU A 208 9.67 4.14 -1.33
N ALA A 209 10.80 4.30 -2.05
CA ALA A 209 12.10 4.55 -1.44
C ALA A 209 12.11 5.85 -0.64
N ALA A 210 11.60 6.94 -1.22
CA ALA A 210 11.53 8.24 -0.56
C ALA A 210 10.68 8.19 0.70
N LEU A 211 9.48 7.60 0.63
CA LEU A 211 8.57 7.46 1.77
C LEU A 211 9.13 6.54 2.86
N MET A 212 9.84 5.47 2.50
CA MET A 212 10.55 4.63 3.46
C MET A 212 11.67 5.39 4.16
N VAL A 213 12.46 6.20 3.45
CA VAL A 213 13.50 7.06 4.07
C VAL A 213 12.86 8.08 5.01
N ILE A 214 11.80 8.77 4.58
CA ILE A 214 11.04 9.71 5.43
C ILE A 214 10.53 8.99 6.68
N GLY A 215 9.96 7.80 6.56
CA GLY A 215 9.49 7.00 7.68
C GLY A 215 10.61 6.62 8.65
N ALA A 216 11.79 6.28 8.14
CA ALA A 216 12.97 6.01 8.97
C ALA A 216 13.42 7.24 9.75
N LEU A 217 13.47 8.41 9.11
CA LEU A 217 13.83 9.68 9.74
C LEU A 217 12.80 10.09 10.81
N LEU A 218 11.50 9.93 10.54
CA LEU A 218 10.42 10.21 11.49
C LEU A 218 10.42 9.23 12.68
N MET A 219 10.94 8.02 12.51
CA MET A 219 11.15 7.10 13.62
C MET A 219 12.36 7.52 14.47
N LYS A 220 13.46 7.95 13.85
CA LYS A 220 14.67 8.39 14.54
C LYS A 220 14.43 9.65 15.36
N ASN A 221 13.74 10.64 14.82
CA ASN A 221 13.44 11.91 15.50
C ASN A 221 12.34 11.81 16.57
N GLY A 222 11.72 10.63 16.76
CA GLY A 222 10.69 10.41 17.77
C GLY A 222 9.26 10.72 17.36
N TRP A 223 9.01 11.25 16.15
CA TRP A 223 7.67 11.59 15.70
C TRP A 223 6.78 10.32 15.61
N LEU A 224 7.24 9.26 14.96
CA LEU A 224 6.53 7.97 14.93
C LEU A 224 6.61 7.19 16.25
N ARG A 225 7.38 7.64 17.24
CA ARG A 225 7.35 7.11 18.60
C ARG A 225 6.30 7.75 19.49
N GLY A 226 5.59 8.78 19.00
CA GLY A 226 4.59 9.50 19.78
C GLY A 226 5.16 10.47 20.81
N GLN A 227 6.39 11.00 20.59
CA GLN A 227 7.09 11.85 21.55
C GLN A 227 6.71 13.33 21.46
N PHE A 228 5.85 13.70 20.52
CA PHE A 228 5.34 15.07 20.35
C PHE A 228 3.97 15.23 21.02
N SER A 229 3.57 16.47 21.28
CA SER A 229 2.28 16.75 21.92
C SER A 229 1.10 16.39 21.01
N THR A 230 -0.04 16.03 21.61
CA THR A 230 -1.27 15.76 20.88
C THR A 230 -1.73 16.96 20.04
N GLN A 231 -1.49 18.18 20.54
CA GLN A 231 -1.77 19.41 19.78
C GLN A 231 -0.91 19.52 18.52
N HIS A 232 0.38 19.17 18.60
CA HIS A 232 1.28 19.15 17.44
C HIS A 232 0.74 18.20 16.36
N TYR A 233 0.37 16.95 16.73
CA TYR A 233 -0.19 15.99 15.77
C TYR A 233 -1.51 16.46 15.17
N ARG A 234 -2.43 17.02 15.98
CA ARG A 234 -3.70 17.57 15.48
C ARG A 234 -3.47 18.71 14.49
N LYS A 235 -2.54 19.63 14.80
CA LYS A 235 -2.18 20.72 13.88
C LYS A 235 -1.65 20.19 12.56
N ILE A 236 -0.73 19.22 12.56
CA ILE A 236 -0.20 18.58 11.36
C ILE A 236 -1.33 17.87 10.57
N ALA A 237 -2.22 17.14 11.25
CA ALA A 237 -3.34 16.48 10.61
C ALA A 237 -4.20 17.46 9.80
N TYR A 238 -4.63 18.56 10.40
CA TYR A 238 -5.48 19.54 9.71
C TYR A 238 -4.75 20.27 8.58
N ILE A 239 -3.51 20.71 8.81
CA ILE A 239 -2.71 21.44 7.81
C ILE A 239 -2.40 20.54 6.60
N PHE A 240 -2.25 19.24 6.78
CA PHE A 240 -1.91 18.34 5.69
C PHE A 240 -3.14 17.74 5.01
N ILE A 241 -4.17 17.36 5.75
CA ILE A 241 -5.36 16.71 5.16
C ILE A 241 -6.21 17.72 4.37
N LEU A 242 -6.58 18.85 4.98
CA LEU A 242 -7.56 19.76 4.37
C LEU A 242 -7.06 20.36 3.05
N PRO A 243 -5.85 20.93 2.95
CA PRO A 243 -5.35 21.41 1.65
C PRO A 243 -5.17 20.31 0.62
N SER A 244 -4.72 19.11 1.05
CA SER A 244 -4.55 17.97 0.13
C SER A 244 -5.89 17.54 -0.48
N ILE A 245 -6.95 17.47 0.30
CA ILE A 245 -8.30 17.16 -0.20
C ILE A 245 -8.77 18.27 -1.16
N LEU A 246 -8.58 19.53 -0.80
CA LEU A 246 -9.00 20.65 -1.65
C LEU A 246 -8.30 20.62 -3.00
N VAL A 247 -6.99 20.44 -3.03
CA VAL A 247 -6.19 20.34 -4.28
C VAL A 247 -6.70 19.20 -5.15
N GLN A 248 -7.03 18.05 -4.57
CA GLN A 248 -7.53 16.90 -5.32
C GLN A 248 -8.96 17.10 -5.83
N ILE A 249 -9.84 17.74 -5.06
CA ILE A 249 -11.19 18.09 -5.55
C ILE A 249 -11.09 19.03 -6.76
N VAL A 250 -10.21 20.04 -6.70
CA VAL A 250 -9.96 20.93 -7.84
C VAL A 250 -9.39 20.14 -9.01
N SER A 251 -8.46 19.22 -8.77
CA SER A 251 -7.90 18.35 -9.81
C SER A 251 -8.98 17.50 -10.48
N LEU A 252 -9.87 16.86 -9.70
CA LEU A 252 -10.98 16.07 -10.26
C LEU A 252 -11.94 16.91 -11.10
N TYR A 253 -12.25 18.12 -10.62
CA TYR A 253 -13.07 19.06 -11.40
C TYR A 253 -12.40 19.40 -12.73
N MET A 254 -11.09 19.67 -12.74
CA MET A 254 -10.35 19.92 -13.98
C MET A 254 -10.35 18.71 -14.91
N GLN A 255 -10.14 17.50 -14.37
CA GLN A 255 -10.20 16.26 -15.16
C GLN A 255 -11.57 16.06 -15.83
N SER A 256 -12.66 16.39 -15.14
CA SER A 256 -14.02 16.32 -15.69
C SER A 256 -14.24 17.30 -16.86
N GLN A 257 -13.66 18.50 -16.80
CA GLN A 257 -13.72 19.47 -17.89
C GLN A 257 -12.97 19.00 -19.15
N PHE A 258 -11.98 18.10 -18.99
CA PHE A 258 -11.24 17.47 -20.10
C PHE A 258 -11.77 16.06 -20.43
N ASN A 259 -13.05 15.79 -20.12
CA ASN A 259 -13.75 14.53 -20.42
C ASN A 259 -12.98 13.28 -19.95
N TRP A 260 -12.31 13.38 -18.80
CA TRP A 260 -11.55 12.26 -18.21
C TRP A 260 -10.56 11.63 -19.20
N SER A 261 -9.96 12.44 -20.07
CA SER A 261 -8.97 11.92 -21.02
C SER A 261 -7.78 11.30 -20.30
N TYR A 262 -7.11 10.36 -20.95
CA TYR A 262 -5.91 9.71 -20.38
C TYR A 262 -4.89 10.73 -19.87
N PHE A 263 -4.57 11.74 -20.69
CA PHE A 263 -3.59 12.76 -20.31
C PHE A 263 -4.04 13.57 -19.09
N SER A 264 -5.29 14.01 -19.05
CA SER A 264 -5.80 14.82 -17.94
C SER A 264 -5.91 14.01 -16.63
N THR A 265 -6.30 12.73 -16.73
CA THR A 265 -6.61 11.89 -15.57
C THR A 265 -5.39 11.08 -15.10
N SER A 266 -4.77 10.31 -16.02
CA SER A 266 -3.71 9.38 -15.68
C SER A 266 -2.32 10.01 -15.68
N ILE A 267 -2.13 11.19 -16.25
CA ILE A 267 -0.85 11.90 -16.19
C ILE A 267 -0.96 13.10 -15.24
N ILE A 268 -1.71 14.13 -15.60
CA ILE A 268 -1.77 15.37 -14.80
C ILE A 268 -2.45 15.12 -13.46
N GLY A 269 -3.62 14.47 -13.46
CA GLY A 269 -4.34 14.12 -12.22
C GLY A 269 -3.54 13.22 -11.30
N TYR A 270 -2.83 12.23 -11.87
CA TYR A 270 -1.96 11.34 -11.11
C TYR A 270 -0.77 12.08 -10.52
N ILE A 271 -0.09 12.97 -11.25
CA ILE A 271 1.02 13.80 -10.74
C ILE A 271 0.54 14.70 -9.60
N ILE A 272 -0.63 15.34 -9.73
CA ILE A 272 -1.22 16.16 -8.66
C ILE A 272 -1.50 15.29 -7.42
N ASN A 273 -2.04 14.08 -7.62
CA ASN A 273 -2.25 13.12 -6.54
C ASN A 273 -0.92 12.73 -5.87
N GLU A 274 0.11 12.41 -6.65
CA GLU A 274 1.45 12.07 -6.13
C GLU A 274 2.03 13.23 -5.28
N LEU A 275 1.89 14.47 -5.71
CA LEU A 275 2.36 15.63 -4.95
C LEU A 275 1.71 15.76 -3.56
N VAL A 276 0.46 15.36 -3.40
CA VAL A 276 -0.26 15.47 -2.12
C VAL A 276 -0.17 14.19 -1.26
N ILE A 277 0.14 13.05 -1.83
CA ILE A 277 0.22 11.75 -1.13
C ILE A 277 1.08 11.82 0.13
N PRO A 278 2.32 12.33 0.13
CA PRO A 278 3.16 12.37 1.33
C PRO A 278 2.50 13.17 2.46
N PHE A 279 1.95 14.32 2.15
CA PHE A 279 1.32 15.21 3.13
C PHE A 279 0.05 14.60 3.69
N GLN A 280 -0.86 14.14 2.84
CA GLN A 280 -2.12 13.56 3.28
C GLN A 280 -1.90 12.27 4.10
N SER A 281 -0.95 11.45 3.71
CA SER A 281 -0.58 10.22 4.44
C SER A 281 0.01 10.53 5.81
N LEU A 282 0.91 11.51 5.92
CA LEU A 282 1.41 12.00 7.19
C LEU A 282 0.29 12.63 8.03
N GLY A 283 -0.64 13.33 7.39
CA GLY A 283 -1.85 13.86 8.03
C GLY A 283 -2.71 12.77 8.65
N TYR A 284 -2.94 11.66 7.96
CA TYR A 284 -3.70 10.52 8.49
C TYR A 284 -2.99 9.83 9.66
N ILE A 285 -1.67 9.65 9.58
CA ILE A 285 -0.89 9.16 10.72
C ILE A 285 -1.03 10.13 11.90
N ALA A 286 -0.84 11.42 11.66
CA ALA A 286 -0.94 12.47 12.68
C ALA A 286 -2.34 12.53 13.30
N LEU A 287 -3.41 12.29 12.53
CA LEU A 287 -4.78 12.22 13.04
C LEU A 287 -4.91 11.11 14.10
N VAL A 288 -4.43 9.92 13.83
CA VAL A 288 -4.44 8.80 14.79
C VAL A 288 -3.66 9.16 16.04
N TYR A 289 -2.45 9.71 15.90
CA TYR A 289 -1.60 10.09 17.04
C TYR A 289 -2.20 11.24 17.86
N GLY A 290 -2.80 12.22 17.19
CA GLY A 290 -3.41 13.40 17.84
C GLY A 290 -4.66 13.08 18.67
N PHE A 291 -5.35 11.99 18.35
CA PHE A 291 -6.52 11.53 19.09
C PHE A 291 -6.27 10.24 19.87
N TRP A 292 -5.03 9.77 19.91
CA TRP A 292 -4.71 8.48 20.52
C TRP A 292 -5.12 8.38 21.98
N THR A 293 -4.91 9.40 22.78
CA THR A 293 -5.29 9.41 24.21
C THR A 293 -6.80 9.19 24.43
N THR A 294 -7.62 9.58 23.44
CA THR A 294 -9.08 9.42 23.50
C THR A 294 -9.52 8.04 23.04
N VAL A 295 -8.83 7.49 22.00
CA VAL A 295 -9.31 6.27 21.30
C VAL A 295 -8.56 5.00 21.69
N ALA A 296 -7.42 5.09 22.38
CA ALA A 296 -6.51 3.96 22.63
C ALA A 296 -7.19 2.73 23.26
N ASN A 297 -8.16 2.95 24.15
CA ASN A 297 -8.89 1.90 24.85
C ASN A 297 -10.18 1.48 24.16
N SER A 298 -10.52 2.07 23.00
CA SER A 298 -11.71 1.67 22.23
C SER A 298 -11.52 0.29 21.60
N LYS A 299 -12.63 -0.43 21.41
CA LYS A 299 -12.61 -1.75 20.72
C LYS A 299 -12.06 -1.61 19.30
N VAL A 300 -12.28 -0.48 18.64
CA VAL A 300 -11.74 -0.19 17.29
C VAL A 300 -10.24 -0.09 17.33
N ALA A 301 -9.65 0.73 18.22
CA ALA A 301 -8.21 0.89 18.33
C ALA A 301 -7.51 -0.43 18.70
N LEU A 302 -8.10 -1.23 19.60
CA LEU A 302 -7.59 -2.55 19.97
C LEU A 302 -7.66 -3.53 18.78
N GLY A 303 -8.78 -3.55 18.04
CA GLY A 303 -8.91 -4.36 16.83
C GLY A 303 -7.87 -3.99 15.77
N LEU A 304 -7.68 -2.69 15.50
CA LEU A 304 -6.64 -2.21 14.60
C LEU A 304 -5.22 -2.63 15.06
N GLN A 305 -4.93 -2.58 16.36
CA GLN A 305 -3.65 -3.06 16.87
C GLN A 305 -3.47 -4.57 16.64
N TYR A 306 -4.52 -5.39 16.80
CA TYR A 306 -4.44 -6.82 16.51
C TYR A 306 -4.17 -7.08 15.02
N VAL A 307 -4.88 -6.42 14.11
CA VAL A 307 -4.65 -6.51 12.66
C VAL A 307 -3.23 -6.06 12.32
N GLY A 308 -2.77 -4.93 12.86
CA GLY A 308 -1.44 -4.38 12.58
C GLY A 308 -0.28 -5.25 13.09
N ARG A 309 -0.51 -6.03 14.17
CA ARG A 309 0.46 -7.03 14.66
C ARG A 309 0.61 -8.23 13.74
N MET A 310 -0.39 -8.48 12.90
CA MET A 310 -0.48 -9.58 11.94
C MET A 310 -0.61 -9.05 10.49
N ALA A 311 0.09 -7.94 10.20
CA ALA A 311 -0.07 -7.21 8.94
C ALA A 311 0.16 -8.08 7.69
N LEU A 312 1.23 -8.89 7.66
CA LEU A 312 1.52 -9.78 6.55
C LEU A 312 0.47 -10.89 6.43
N SER A 313 0.10 -11.50 7.56
CA SER A 313 -0.92 -12.56 7.58
C SER A 313 -2.29 -12.04 7.14
N ASN A 314 -2.67 -10.83 7.56
CA ASN A 314 -3.92 -10.21 7.15
C ASN A 314 -3.94 -9.79 5.67
N TYR A 315 -2.82 -9.28 5.15
CA TYR A 315 -2.68 -8.98 3.74
C TYR A 315 -2.89 -10.22 2.86
N ILE A 316 -2.23 -11.32 3.19
CA ILE A 316 -2.41 -12.59 2.46
C ILE A 316 -3.83 -13.17 2.64
N LEU A 317 -4.43 -13.02 3.83
CA LEU A 317 -5.82 -13.45 4.05
C LEU A 317 -6.80 -12.70 3.13
N GLN A 318 -6.62 -11.37 2.96
CA GLN A 318 -7.43 -10.59 2.03
C GLN A 318 -7.29 -11.12 0.60
N THR A 319 -6.06 -11.37 0.15
CA THR A 319 -5.81 -11.97 -1.17
C THR A 319 -6.52 -13.32 -1.32
N LEU A 320 -6.39 -14.22 -0.34
CA LEU A 320 -7.02 -15.54 -0.42
C LEU A 320 -8.54 -15.44 -0.50
N ILE A 321 -9.17 -14.57 0.28
CA ILE A 321 -10.62 -14.35 0.23
C ILE A 321 -11.02 -13.79 -1.15
N CYS A 322 -10.33 -12.76 -1.63
CA CYS A 322 -10.66 -12.11 -2.89
C CYS A 322 -10.43 -13.04 -4.10
N THR A 323 -9.30 -13.77 -4.13
CA THR A 323 -9.03 -14.72 -5.25
C THR A 323 -10.00 -15.88 -5.27
N VAL A 324 -10.40 -16.41 -4.12
CA VAL A 324 -11.44 -17.43 -4.06
C VAL A 324 -12.77 -16.87 -4.58
N LEU A 325 -13.16 -15.68 -4.14
CA LEU A 325 -14.44 -15.08 -4.54
C LEU A 325 -14.47 -14.72 -6.03
N PHE A 326 -13.48 -13.96 -6.49
CA PHE A 326 -13.53 -13.39 -7.83
C PHE A 326 -13.00 -14.34 -8.90
N TYR A 327 -11.99 -15.15 -8.59
CA TYR A 327 -11.34 -16.01 -9.59
C TYR A 327 -11.90 -17.44 -9.56
N GLN A 328 -11.97 -18.09 -8.40
CA GLN A 328 -12.44 -19.49 -8.34
C GLN A 328 -13.95 -19.60 -8.47
N PHE A 329 -14.72 -18.69 -7.88
CA PHE A 329 -16.18 -18.65 -8.08
C PHE A 329 -16.59 -17.90 -9.34
N GLY A 330 -15.64 -17.30 -10.08
CA GLY A 330 -15.89 -16.68 -11.37
C GLY A 330 -16.65 -15.34 -11.30
N TYR A 331 -16.57 -14.62 -10.19
CA TYR A 331 -17.25 -13.32 -10.05
C TYR A 331 -16.45 -12.13 -10.56
N PHE A 332 -15.31 -12.33 -11.25
CA PHE A 332 -14.55 -11.26 -11.88
C PHE A 332 -15.39 -10.52 -12.93
N GLY A 333 -15.39 -9.20 -12.89
CA GLY A 333 -16.12 -8.33 -13.83
C GLY A 333 -17.65 -8.31 -13.63
N GLN A 334 -18.19 -8.98 -12.60
CA GLN A 334 -19.63 -9.10 -12.41
C GLN A 334 -20.23 -8.10 -11.41
N PHE A 335 -19.38 -7.37 -10.67
CA PHE A 335 -19.81 -6.40 -9.67
C PHE A 335 -19.53 -4.96 -10.13
N THR A 336 -20.37 -4.06 -9.71
CA THR A 336 -20.12 -2.61 -9.73
C THR A 336 -19.20 -2.22 -8.59
N ARG A 337 -18.54 -1.05 -8.68
CA ARG A 337 -17.74 -0.52 -7.56
C ARG A 337 -18.56 -0.34 -6.29
N VAL A 338 -19.83 0.04 -6.41
CA VAL A 338 -20.74 0.21 -5.26
C VAL A 338 -21.01 -1.13 -4.57
N GLU A 339 -21.31 -2.17 -5.32
CA GLU A 339 -21.56 -3.52 -4.78
C GLU A 339 -20.31 -4.10 -4.10
N LEU A 340 -19.12 -3.87 -4.66
CA LEU A 340 -17.86 -4.28 -4.05
C LEU A 340 -17.63 -3.67 -2.67
N LEU A 341 -18.13 -2.45 -2.41
CA LEU A 341 -18.00 -1.82 -1.10
C LEU A 341 -18.77 -2.55 0.00
N VAL A 342 -19.83 -3.29 -0.33
CA VAL A 342 -20.56 -4.12 0.64
C VAL A 342 -19.70 -5.29 1.13
N LEU A 343 -18.79 -5.79 0.30
CA LEU A 343 -17.89 -6.90 0.65
C LEU A 343 -16.75 -6.45 1.58
N VAL A 344 -16.33 -5.18 1.50
CA VAL A 344 -15.21 -4.66 2.30
C VAL A 344 -15.41 -4.86 3.81
N PRO A 345 -16.53 -4.43 4.45
CA PRO A 345 -16.71 -4.64 5.89
C PRO A 345 -16.80 -6.13 6.27
N ILE A 346 -17.25 -7.00 5.37
CA ILE A 346 -17.30 -8.45 5.61
C ILE A 346 -15.86 -9.00 5.69
N ILE A 347 -15.01 -8.63 4.74
CA ILE A 347 -13.60 -9.04 4.72
C ILE A 347 -12.83 -8.43 5.90
N TRP A 348 -13.11 -7.16 6.25
CA TRP A 348 -12.56 -6.55 7.46
C TRP A 348 -12.96 -7.29 8.74
N GLY A 349 -14.22 -7.74 8.80
CA GLY A 349 -14.71 -8.60 9.89
C GLY A 349 -13.91 -9.89 9.99
N ALA A 350 -13.66 -10.56 8.87
CA ALA A 350 -12.82 -11.76 8.83
C ALA A 350 -11.37 -11.48 9.31
N ASN A 351 -10.72 -10.38 8.86
CA ASN A 351 -9.40 -9.98 9.34
C ASN A 351 -9.37 -9.70 10.86
N LEU A 352 -10.38 -8.99 11.37
CA LEU A 352 -10.48 -8.68 12.80
C LEU A 352 -10.69 -9.94 13.64
N LEU A 353 -11.60 -10.81 13.25
CA LEU A 353 -11.88 -12.08 13.95
C LEU A 353 -10.66 -13.00 13.91
N PHE A 354 -10.05 -13.17 12.73
CA PHE A 354 -8.82 -13.94 12.59
C PHE A 354 -7.71 -13.43 13.50
N SER A 355 -7.47 -12.10 13.49
CA SER A 355 -6.42 -11.50 14.32
C SER A 355 -6.71 -11.63 15.82
N TYR A 356 -7.97 -11.42 16.22
CA TYR A 356 -8.39 -11.54 17.61
C TYR A 356 -8.19 -12.96 18.12
N TYR A 357 -8.79 -13.98 17.48
CA TYR A 357 -8.71 -15.35 17.93
C TYR A 357 -7.29 -15.92 17.84
N TRP A 358 -6.55 -15.60 16.76
CA TRP A 358 -5.17 -16.07 16.63
C TRP A 358 -4.27 -15.55 17.75
N LEU A 359 -4.37 -14.25 18.06
CA LEU A 359 -3.52 -13.63 19.08
C LEU A 359 -3.90 -14.00 20.53
N MET A 360 -5.03 -14.66 20.76
CA MET A 360 -5.33 -15.29 22.06
C MET A 360 -4.37 -16.47 22.37
N PHE A 361 -3.96 -17.21 21.34
CA PHE A 361 -3.10 -18.40 21.51
C PHE A 361 -1.65 -18.15 21.13
N PHE A 362 -1.38 -17.20 20.23
CA PHE A 362 -0.06 -16.95 19.65
C PHE A 362 0.36 -15.48 19.83
N ARG A 363 1.67 -15.26 19.98
CA ARG A 363 2.21 -13.90 20.18
C ARG A 363 2.36 -13.07 18.88
N GLN A 364 2.28 -13.70 17.73
CA GLN A 364 2.49 -13.09 16.38
C GLN A 364 1.71 -13.89 15.35
N GLY A 365 1.44 -13.30 14.18
CA GLY A 365 0.74 -13.98 13.10
C GLY A 365 1.52 -15.15 12.50
N PRO A 366 0.84 -16.07 11.79
CA PRO A 366 1.48 -17.28 11.24
C PRO A 366 2.57 -16.93 10.22
N LEU A 367 2.33 -15.99 9.30
CA LEU A 367 3.32 -15.63 8.30
C LEU A 367 4.45 -14.77 8.90
N GLU A 368 4.18 -13.93 9.88
CA GLU A 368 5.22 -13.23 10.65
C GLU A 368 6.14 -14.20 11.39
N TRP A 369 5.58 -15.29 11.92
CA TRP A 369 6.36 -16.34 12.55
C TRP A 369 7.22 -17.09 11.53
N CYS A 370 6.64 -17.49 10.39
CA CYS A 370 7.35 -18.15 9.30
C CYS A 370 8.49 -17.27 8.77
N TRP A 371 8.21 -15.99 8.50
CA TRP A 371 9.19 -15.00 8.05
C TRP A 371 10.39 -14.91 9.00
N ARG A 372 10.10 -14.80 10.31
CA ARG A 372 11.14 -14.73 11.32
C ARG A 372 11.94 -16.03 11.43
N LYS A 373 11.29 -17.18 11.33
CA LYS A 373 11.93 -18.51 11.39
C LYS A 373 12.87 -18.72 10.21
N LEU A 374 12.40 -18.43 8.99
CA LEU A 374 13.21 -18.53 7.77
C LEU A 374 14.40 -17.57 7.80
N THR A 375 14.18 -16.31 8.24
CA THR A 375 15.28 -15.35 8.41
C THR A 375 16.37 -15.87 9.33
N ARG A 376 16.00 -16.45 10.48
CA ARG A 376 16.97 -17.05 11.44
C ARG A 376 17.73 -18.22 10.80
N LYS A 377 17.02 -19.09 10.08
CA LYS A 377 17.65 -20.24 9.40
C LYS A 377 18.69 -19.79 8.37
N LEU A 378 18.40 -18.73 7.59
CA LEU A 378 19.32 -18.19 6.58
C LEU A 378 20.59 -17.57 7.18
N ILE A 379 20.55 -17.08 8.39
CA ILE A 379 21.75 -16.54 9.06
C ILE A 379 22.50 -17.56 9.92
N GLY A 380 22.05 -18.83 9.92
CA GLY A 380 22.70 -19.90 10.68
C GLY A 380 22.42 -19.88 12.19
N ARG A 381 21.24 -19.41 12.58
CA ARG A 381 20.79 -19.35 13.99
C ARG A 381 19.45 -20.06 14.20
#